data_4673f4e24ff6460028aa5966a6f98f95
#
_entry.id   4673f4e24ff6460028aa5966a6f98f95
#
_cell.length_a   1.000
_cell.length_b   1.000
_cell.length_c   1.000
_cell.angle_alpha   90.00
_cell.angle_beta   90.00
_cell.angle_gamma   90.00
#
_symmetry.space_group_name_H-M   'P 1'
#
loop_
_entity.id
_entity.type
_entity.pdbx_description
1 polymer ?
#
loop_
_entity_poly.entity_id
_entity_poly.type
_entity_poly.pdbx_seq_one_letter_code
_entity_poly.pdbx_strand_id
1 'polypeptide(L)'
;MEKLTFVLAGDYGYIRYIEATLKSICYHHDNCKVYILNQDIPQEWFISVREKMGQKQSELVDVKLTSGLVSKTWKLPPFGAHMNHMSFARYFIPQFVEEDKVLYLDSDTIVTRSLNELFEIELGDKLLAAAKVIYGLEDRFNSGVLLVNNKLWKEENIQATLIEITDRDHETLPESDQTVFNRVAGERYIVLDDTYNFQVGYDRIAEERQQYFILEMSTDPLPAIIHYLSGDKPWNLRSYSRLREVWWRYSMMDWSEITNHKTPRKKRDIFIMTDSQSLEQIDYLVTHLPNFMFHIAANTLMGDVLNCLRKY
;
A
#
# COMPACT_ATOMS: atom_id res chain seq x y z
N MET A 1 1.99 1.58 22.87
CA MET A 1 2.01 0.58 21.78
C MET A 1 3.30 0.79 20.99
N GLU A 2 3.94 -0.28 20.63
CA GLU A 2 5.11 -0.27 19.75
C GLU A 2 4.72 0.30 18.38
N LYS A 3 5.65 1.02 17.72
CA LYS A 3 5.40 1.56 16.39
C LYS A 3 5.33 0.44 15.36
N LEU A 4 4.33 0.47 14.50
CA LEU A 4 4.32 -0.42 13.35
C LEU A 4 5.39 0.03 12.35
N THR A 5 6.24 -0.90 11.95
CA THR A 5 7.37 -0.60 11.06
C THR A 5 7.12 -1.11 9.67
N PHE A 6 7.15 -0.19 8.71
CA PHE A 6 6.98 -0.44 7.29
C PHE A 6 8.27 -0.18 6.52
N VAL A 7 8.47 -0.92 5.46
CA VAL A 7 9.60 -0.73 4.53
C VAL A 7 9.07 -0.65 3.12
N LEU A 8 9.41 0.42 2.40
CA LEU A 8 9.14 0.60 0.98
C LEU A 8 10.47 0.72 0.24
N ALA A 9 10.47 0.42 -1.06
CA ALA A 9 11.65 0.59 -1.89
C ALA A 9 11.29 1.24 -3.22
N GLY A 10 12.20 2.05 -3.77
CA GLY A 10 12.04 2.64 -5.09
C GLY A 10 13.08 3.70 -5.40
N ASP A 11 13.06 4.19 -6.63
CA ASP A 11 13.91 5.26 -7.13
C ASP A 11 13.13 6.58 -7.33
N TYR A 12 13.82 7.59 -7.86
CA TYR A 12 13.22 8.90 -8.18
C TYR A 12 11.97 8.76 -9.07
N GLY A 13 11.99 7.87 -10.04
CA GLY A 13 10.86 7.66 -10.95
C GLY A 13 9.60 7.12 -10.25
N TYR A 14 9.78 6.51 -9.08
CA TYR A 14 8.70 5.91 -8.28
C TYR A 14 8.16 6.78 -7.15
N ILE A 15 8.69 7.99 -6.94
CA ILE A 15 8.31 8.89 -5.82
C ILE A 15 6.79 9.02 -5.66
N ARG A 16 6.06 9.29 -6.74
CA ARG A 16 4.61 9.50 -6.69
C ARG A 16 3.82 8.24 -6.29
N TYR A 17 4.36 7.06 -6.60
CA TYR A 17 3.74 5.78 -6.23
C TYR A 17 4.04 5.45 -4.78
N ILE A 18 5.30 5.61 -4.37
CA ILE A 18 5.72 5.54 -2.95
C ILE A 18 4.86 6.49 -2.11
N GLU A 19 4.61 7.71 -2.57
CA GLU A 19 3.81 8.69 -1.83
C GLU A 19 2.35 8.25 -1.69
N ALA A 20 1.76 7.61 -2.70
CA ALA A 20 0.39 7.07 -2.61
C ALA A 20 0.31 5.93 -1.58
N THR A 21 1.26 4.99 -1.61
CA THR A 21 1.36 3.93 -0.60
C THR A 21 1.58 4.50 0.80
N LEU A 22 2.51 5.45 0.96
CA LEU A 22 2.81 6.12 2.22
C LEU A 22 1.58 6.85 2.79
N LYS A 23 0.84 7.58 1.95
CA LYS A 23 -0.41 8.23 2.33
C LYS A 23 -1.43 7.21 2.85
N SER A 24 -1.58 6.08 2.18
CA SER A 24 -2.49 5.02 2.61
C SER A 24 -2.08 4.42 3.97
N ILE A 25 -0.79 4.19 4.20
CA ILE A 25 -0.28 3.75 5.51
C ILE A 25 -0.61 4.80 6.58
N CYS A 26 -0.24 6.05 6.36
CA CYS A 26 -0.44 7.14 7.31
C CYS A 26 -1.93 7.47 7.55
N TYR A 27 -2.81 7.18 6.59
CA TYR A 27 -4.25 7.36 6.76
C TYR A 27 -4.82 6.41 7.81
N HIS A 28 -4.34 5.17 7.85
CA HIS A 28 -4.84 4.12 8.74
C HIS A 28 -4.03 3.93 10.03
N HIS A 29 -2.81 4.52 10.11
CA HIS A 29 -1.92 4.36 11.26
C HIS A 29 -1.36 5.72 11.72
N ASP A 30 -1.57 6.06 12.99
CA ASP A 30 -1.10 7.34 13.57
C ASP A 30 0.31 7.25 14.16
N ASN A 31 0.78 6.05 14.44
CA ASN A 31 2.08 5.78 15.07
C ASN A 31 2.79 4.68 14.30
N CYS A 32 3.44 5.07 13.19
CA CYS A 32 4.21 4.13 12.38
C CYS A 32 5.60 4.69 12.07
N LYS A 33 6.53 3.80 11.73
CA LYS A 33 7.85 4.12 11.21
C LYS A 33 7.97 3.55 9.81
N VAL A 34 8.30 4.39 8.84
CA VAL A 34 8.39 3.99 7.44
C VAL A 34 9.80 4.24 6.94
N TYR A 35 10.48 3.19 6.54
CA TYR A 35 11.77 3.23 5.87
C TYR A 35 11.56 3.25 4.37
N ILE A 36 12.26 4.16 3.68
CA ILE A 36 12.30 4.18 2.21
C ILE A 36 13.70 3.82 1.77
N LEU A 37 13.85 2.58 1.27
CA LEU A 37 15.11 2.13 0.67
C LEU A 37 15.20 2.70 -0.74
N ASN A 38 16.19 3.58 -0.99
CA ASN A 38 16.29 4.26 -2.27
C ASN A 38 17.74 4.60 -2.66
N GLN A 39 17.97 4.99 -3.91
CA GLN A 39 19.28 5.42 -4.40
C GLN A 39 19.37 6.92 -4.68
N ASP A 40 18.31 7.52 -5.19
CA ASP A 40 18.33 8.83 -5.84
C ASP A 40 17.16 9.74 -5.51
N ILE A 41 16.27 9.37 -4.60
CA ILE A 41 15.18 10.26 -4.16
C ILE A 41 15.79 11.46 -3.45
N PRO A 42 15.51 12.72 -3.89
CA PRO A 42 16.07 13.91 -3.28
C PRO A 42 15.72 14.05 -1.80
N GLN A 43 16.66 14.56 -1.00
CA GLN A 43 16.44 14.80 0.43
C GLN A 43 15.32 15.82 0.67
N GLU A 44 15.13 16.75 -0.23
CA GLU A 44 14.07 17.77 -0.19
C GLU A 44 12.68 17.15 -0.17
N TRP A 45 12.48 16.04 -0.89
CA TRP A 45 11.22 15.32 -0.84
C TRP A 45 10.96 14.75 0.58
N PHE A 46 11.97 14.14 1.20
CA PHE A 46 11.85 13.63 2.59
C PHE A 46 11.58 14.74 3.59
N ILE A 47 12.25 15.88 3.47
CA ILE A 47 12.02 17.06 4.31
C ILE A 47 10.56 17.51 4.17
N SER A 48 10.11 17.73 2.94
CA SER A 48 8.74 18.17 2.66
C SER A 48 7.68 17.19 3.18
N VAL A 49 7.89 15.89 3.02
CA VAL A 49 6.94 14.88 3.48
C VAL A 49 6.93 14.79 5.01
N ARG A 50 8.11 14.82 5.67
CA ARG A 50 8.21 14.85 7.14
C ARG A 50 7.48 16.04 7.75
N GLU A 51 7.62 17.23 7.16
CA GLU A 51 6.90 18.42 7.60
C GLU A 51 5.38 18.22 7.53
N LYS A 52 4.90 17.63 6.44
CA LYS A 52 3.49 17.32 6.24
C LYS A 52 2.97 16.23 7.19
N MET A 53 3.81 15.26 7.54
CA MET A 53 3.49 14.20 8.51
C MET A 53 3.57 14.68 9.96
N GLY A 54 4.19 15.80 10.26
CA GLY A 54 4.66 16.25 11.57
C GLY A 54 3.61 16.42 12.68
N GLN A 55 2.32 16.30 12.38
CA GLN A 55 1.24 16.25 13.37
C GLN A 55 0.95 14.84 13.90
N LYS A 56 1.54 13.81 13.29
CA LYS A 56 1.44 12.41 13.69
C LYS A 56 2.74 11.96 14.38
N GLN A 57 2.65 10.98 15.26
CA GLN A 57 3.83 10.36 15.87
C GLN A 57 4.59 9.43 14.90
N SER A 58 4.27 9.51 13.63
CA SER A 58 4.88 8.69 12.58
C SER A 58 6.24 9.25 12.16
N GLU A 59 7.14 8.35 11.79
CA GLU A 59 8.51 8.66 11.34
C GLU A 59 8.72 8.21 9.91
N LEU A 60 9.42 9.03 9.12
CA LEU A 60 9.87 8.69 7.77
C LEU A 60 11.40 8.67 7.74
N VAL A 61 11.98 7.52 7.40
CA VAL A 61 13.43 7.30 7.38
C VAL A 61 13.92 7.17 5.93
N ASP A 62 14.87 8.05 5.55
CA ASP A 62 15.56 7.99 4.27
C ASP A 62 16.75 7.03 4.38
N VAL A 63 16.73 5.93 3.64
CA VAL A 63 17.82 4.98 3.57
C VAL A 63 18.42 4.99 2.18
N LYS A 64 19.61 5.58 2.04
CA LYS A 64 20.36 5.60 0.78
C LYS A 64 21.13 4.31 0.58
N LEU A 65 20.72 3.52 -0.40
CA LEU A 65 21.49 2.38 -0.86
C LEU A 65 22.62 2.89 -1.77
N THR A 66 23.86 2.77 -1.30
CA THR A 66 25.02 3.20 -2.07
C THR A 66 25.15 2.42 -3.37
N SER A 67 25.71 3.05 -4.40
CA SER A 67 25.97 2.42 -5.69
C SER A 67 26.88 1.19 -5.49
N GLY A 68 26.39 0.02 -5.89
CA GLY A 68 27.09 -1.25 -5.73
C GLY A 68 26.44 -2.23 -4.75
N LEU A 69 25.59 -1.77 -3.82
CA LEU A 69 24.81 -2.70 -2.98
C LEU A 69 23.80 -3.47 -3.82
N VAL A 70 23.01 -2.77 -4.61
CA VAL A 70 22.09 -3.42 -5.57
C VAL A 70 22.83 -3.53 -6.91
N SER A 71 23.19 -4.73 -7.29
CA SER A 71 23.94 -4.97 -8.54
C SER A 71 23.06 -4.68 -9.76
N LYS A 72 23.56 -3.79 -10.64
CA LYS A 72 22.92 -3.50 -11.92
C LYS A 72 23.14 -4.60 -12.97
N THR A 73 23.96 -5.61 -12.66
CA THR A 73 24.18 -6.75 -13.55
C THR A 73 23.17 -7.86 -13.33
N TRP A 74 22.44 -7.85 -12.22
CA TRP A 74 21.37 -8.81 -11.98
C TRP A 74 20.25 -8.62 -13.02
N LYS A 75 19.94 -9.67 -13.72
CA LYS A 75 18.91 -9.63 -14.77
C LYS A 75 17.53 -9.55 -14.18
N LEU A 76 16.74 -8.67 -14.76
CA LEU A 76 15.29 -8.60 -14.55
C LEU A 76 14.59 -9.53 -15.57
N PRO A 77 13.40 -10.06 -15.23
CA PRO A 77 12.67 -10.92 -16.17
C PRO A 77 12.33 -10.16 -17.46
N PRO A 78 12.36 -10.81 -18.64
CA PRO A 78 12.13 -10.15 -19.92
C PRO A 78 10.72 -9.55 -20.06
N PHE A 79 9.74 -10.05 -19.29
CA PHE A 79 8.38 -9.50 -19.21
C PHE A 79 8.21 -8.44 -18.12
N GLY A 80 9.28 -8.14 -17.39
CA GLY A 80 9.29 -7.17 -16.29
C GLY A 80 9.65 -5.73 -16.72
N ALA A 81 9.19 -5.26 -17.89
CA ALA A 81 9.51 -3.91 -18.36
C ALA A 81 9.10 -2.77 -17.40
N HIS A 82 8.24 -3.06 -16.43
CA HIS A 82 7.84 -2.15 -15.35
C HIS A 82 8.66 -2.34 -14.07
N MET A 83 9.55 -3.34 -14.02
CA MET A 83 10.43 -3.62 -12.87
C MET A 83 11.76 -2.91 -13.06
N ASN A 84 12.41 -2.58 -11.94
CA ASN A 84 13.78 -2.10 -11.93
C ASN A 84 14.59 -2.79 -10.81
N HIS A 85 15.90 -2.51 -10.75
CA HIS A 85 16.78 -3.14 -9.79
C HIS A 85 16.44 -2.83 -8.33
N MET A 86 15.60 -1.83 -8.06
CA MET A 86 15.13 -1.53 -6.72
C MET A 86 14.21 -2.63 -6.14
N SER A 87 13.74 -3.58 -6.97
CA SER A 87 13.07 -4.79 -6.46
C SER A 87 13.97 -5.62 -5.54
N PHE A 88 15.29 -5.60 -5.74
CA PHE A 88 16.24 -6.27 -4.86
C PHE A 88 16.57 -5.49 -3.58
N ALA A 89 16.13 -4.24 -3.45
CA ALA A 89 16.41 -3.42 -2.27
C ALA A 89 15.92 -4.06 -0.96
N ARG A 90 14.84 -4.84 -1.02
CA ARG A 90 14.29 -5.58 0.12
C ARG A 90 15.25 -6.60 0.75
N TYR A 91 16.30 -7.04 0.02
CA TYR A 91 17.35 -7.91 0.58
C TYR A 91 18.13 -7.21 1.69
N PHE A 92 18.20 -5.89 1.66
CA PHE A 92 18.98 -5.07 2.58
C PHE A 92 18.21 -4.63 3.83
N ILE A 93 17.00 -5.12 4.03
CA ILE A 93 16.20 -4.84 5.25
C ILE A 93 17.03 -5.13 6.51
N PRO A 94 17.70 -6.29 6.69
CA PRO A 94 18.45 -6.58 7.92
C PRO A 94 19.59 -5.61 8.19
N GLN A 95 20.17 -5.03 7.15
CA GLN A 95 21.30 -4.11 7.25
C GLN A 95 20.89 -2.71 7.73
N PHE A 96 19.69 -2.24 7.38
CA PHE A 96 19.29 -0.84 7.57
C PHE A 96 18.12 -0.65 8.51
N VAL A 97 17.37 -1.70 8.81
CA VAL A 97 16.17 -1.63 9.66
C VAL A 97 16.48 -2.25 11.01
N GLU A 98 16.22 -1.49 12.09
CA GLU A 98 16.59 -1.90 13.43
C GLU A 98 15.57 -2.86 14.04
N GLU A 99 14.30 -2.67 13.77
CA GLU A 99 13.18 -3.37 14.37
C GLU A 99 13.16 -4.87 14.01
N ASP A 100 12.74 -5.69 14.97
CA ASP A 100 12.75 -7.15 14.87
C ASP A 100 11.70 -7.71 13.91
N LYS A 101 10.56 -7.00 13.76
CA LYS A 101 9.45 -7.38 12.88
C LYS A 101 9.06 -6.19 12.01
N VAL A 102 9.01 -6.37 10.69
CA VAL A 102 8.71 -5.30 9.75
C VAL A 102 7.79 -5.79 8.63
N LEU A 103 6.98 -4.89 8.11
CA LEU A 103 6.16 -5.16 6.92
C LEU A 103 6.77 -4.46 5.71
N TYR A 104 7.31 -5.25 4.79
CA TYR A 104 7.70 -4.76 3.48
C TYR A 104 6.48 -4.67 2.56
N LEU A 105 6.38 -3.57 1.84
CA LEU A 105 5.36 -3.33 0.83
C LEU A 105 5.99 -2.83 -0.47
N ASP A 106 5.61 -3.41 -1.60
CA ASP A 106 5.94 -2.84 -2.91
C ASP A 106 5.27 -1.47 -3.07
N SER A 107 5.89 -0.58 -3.84
CA SER A 107 5.45 0.80 -4.02
C SER A 107 4.17 0.95 -4.86
N ASP A 108 3.65 -0.15 -5.36
CA ASP A 108 2.39 -0.28 -6.09
C ASP A 108 1.29 -0.98 -5.27
N THR A 109 1.36 -0.81 -3.94
CA THR A 109 0.34 -1.29 -3.01
C THR A 109 -0.45 -0.14 -2.40
N ILE A 110 -1.66 -0.42 -1.93
CA ILE A 110 -2.49 0.51 -1.15
C ILE A 110 -3.04 -0.22 0.07
N VAL A 111 -2.81 0.37 1.24
CA VAL A 111 -3.40 -0.04 2.51
C VAL A 111 -4.78 0.59 2.65
N THR A 112 -5.81 -0.20 2.97
CA THR A 112 -7.22 0.27 3.02
C THR A 112 -7.82 0.26 4.41
N ARG A 113 -7.15 -0.39 5.37
CA ARG A 113 -7.58 -0.47 6.78
C ARG A 113 -6.39 -0.68 7.72
N SER A 114 -6.64 -0.68 9.02
CA SER A 114 -5.60 -0.97 10.01
C SER A 114 -4.99 -2.36 9.80
N LEU A 115 -3.67 -2.44 9.95
CA LEU A 115 -2.88 -3.67 9.85
C LEU A 115 -2.37 -4.16 11.22
N ASN A 116 -2.96 -3.68 12.33
CA ASN A 116 -2.54 -4.10 13.67
C ASN A 116 -2.58 -5.62 13.82
N GLU A 117 -3.66 -6.28 13.37
CA GLU A 117 -3.82 -7.73 13.43
C GLU A 117 -2.71 -8.48 12.68
N LEU A 118 -2.27 -7.94 11.52
CA LEU A 118 -1.16 -8.50 10.77
C LEU A 118 0.14 -8.48 11.58
N PHE A 119 0.39 -7.39 12.29
CA PHE A 119 1.58 -7.26 13.15
C PHE A 119 1.50 -8.09 14.45
N GLU A 120 0.32 -8.56 14.85
CA GLU A 120 0.15 -9.48 15.99
C GLU A 120 0.55 -10.92 15.66
N ILE A 121 0.73 -11.26 14.37
CA ILE A 121 1.16 -12.60 13.97
C ILE A 121 2.54 -12.92 14.57
N GLU A 122 2.61 -14.02 15.35
CA GLU A 122 3.86 -14.54 15.88
C GLU A 122 4.57 -15.39 14.83
N LEU A 123 5.74 -14.92 14.37
CA LEU A 123 6.51 -15.58 13.32
C LEU A 123 7.31 -16.79 13.83
N GLY A 124 7.69 -16.81 15.11
CA GLY A 124 8.46 -17.90 15.71
C GLY A 124 9.74 -18.20 14.93
N ASP A 125 9.87 -19.43 14.42
CA ASP A 125 10.99 -19.93 13.60
C ASP A 125 10.82 -19.66 12.09
N LYS A 126 9.75 -18.98 11.71
CA LYS A 126 9.47 -18.65 10.32
C LYS A 126 10.21 -17.36 9.91
N LEU A 127 10.74 -17.38 8.69
CA LEU A 127 11.48 -16.24 8.13
C LEU A 127 10.57 -15.07 7.79
N LEU A 128 9.32 -15.35 7.38
CA LEU A 128 8.37 -14.35 6.96
C LEU A 128 6.94 -14.90 6.97
N ALA A 129 5.95 -13.99 6.78
CA ALA A 129 4.61 -14.34 6.37
C ALA A 129 4.26 -13.62 5.06
N ALA A 130 3.59 -14.31 4.13
CA ALA A 130 3.22 -13.80 2.81
C ALA A 130 1.98 -14.51 2.26
N ALA A 131 1.21 -13.83 1.39
CA ALA A 131 0.11 -14.45 0.67
C ALA A 131 0.59 -15.18 -0.58
N LYS A 132 -0.12 -16.23 -0.96
CA LYS A 132 0.19 -17.00 -2.16
C LYS A 132 -0.01 -16.18 -3.45
N VAL A 133 0.68 -16.55 -4.50
CA VAL A 133 0.41 -16.06 -5.85
C VAL A 133 -0.94 -16.60 -6.28
N ILE A 134 -1.86 -15.71 -6.70
CA ILE A 134 -3.19 -16.12 -7.17
C ILE A 134 -3.19 -16.46 -8.67
N TYR A 135 -2.15 -16.06 -9.41
CA TYR A 135 -1.99 -16.31 -10.85
C TYR A 135 -0.95 -17.41 -11.07
N GLY A 136 -1.39 -18.57 -11.50
CA GLY A 136 -0.50 -19.70 -11.79
C GLY A 136 -0.88 -20.96 -11.04
N LEU A 137 -0.14 -22.05 -11.32
CA LEU A 137 -0.38 -23.38 -10.75
C LEU A 137 0.62 -23.74 -9.65
N GLU A 138 1.62 -22.90 -9.41
CA GLU A 138 2.70 -23.21 -8.48
C GLU A 138 2.37 -22.75 -7.06
N ASP A 139 2.71 -23.59 -6.10
CA ASP A 139 2.54 -23.28 -4.67
C ASP A 139 3.69 -22.39 -4.19
N ARG A 140 3.58 -21.10 -4.43
CA ARG A 140 4.56 -20.07 -4.07
C ARG A 140 3.87 -18.81 -3.57
N PHE A 141 4.58 -18.00 -2.81
CA PHE A 141 4.08 -16.71 -2.34
C PHE A 141 4.54 -15.56 -3.25
N ASN A 142 3.76 -14.47 -3.22
CA ASN A 142 4.12 -13.20 -3.85
C ASN A 142 4.99 -12.37 -2.90
N SER A 143 6.11 -11.85 -3.40
CA SER A 143 7.11 -11.13 -2.60
C SER A 143 6.83 -9.64 -2.41
N GLY A 144 5.72 -9.11 -2.93
CA GLY A 144 5.42 -7.68 -2.82
C GLY A 144 4.82 -7.23 -1.50
N VAL A 145 4.37 -8.19 -0.66
CA VAL A 145 3.93 -7.94 0.71
C VAL A 145 4.53 -9.03 1.60
N LEU A 146 5.46 -8.64 2.47
CA LEU A 146 6.19 -9.58 3.35
C LEU A 146 6.19 -9.06 4.79
N LEU A 147 5.58 -9.79 5.71
CA LEU A 147 5.82 -9.58 7.14
C LEU A 147 7.09 -10.34 7.50
N VAL A 148 8.18 -9.62 7.72
CA VAL A 148 9.55 -10.16 7.85
C VAL A 148 9.93 -10.33 9.31
N ASN A 149 10.46 -11.50 9.68
CA ASN A 149 11.17 -11.74 10.92
C ASN A 149 12.60 -11.20 10.79
N ASN A 150 12.76 -9.89 10.91
CA ASN A 150 14.02 -9.22 10.67
C ASN A 150 15.10 -9.62 11.68
N LYS A 151 14.71 -9.97 12.93
CA LYS A 151 15.60 -10.53 13.92
C LYS A 151 16.22 -11.82 13.42
N LEU A 152 15.40 -12.78 12.99
CA LEU A 152 15.86 -14.06 12.47
C LEU A 152 16.67 -13.91 11.19
N TRP A 153 16.31 -12.94 10.32
CA TRP A 153 17.08 -12.64 9.11
C TRP A 153 18.51 -12.17 9.43
N LYS A 154 18.68 -11.36 10.49
CA LYS A 154 20.00 -10.93 10.99
C LYS A 154 20.77 -12.11 11.58
N GLU A 155 20.13 -12.89 12.45
CA GLU A 155 20.77 -14.03 13.14
C GLU A 155 21.26 -15.11 12.18
N GLU A 156 20.49 -15.40 11.13
CA GLU A 156 20.82 -16.42 10.13
C GLU A 156 21.51 -15.87 8.87
N ASN A 157 21.81 -14.56 8.83
CA ASN A 157 22.44 -13.91 7.69
C ASN A 157 21.71 -14.15 6.35
N ILE A 158 20.39 -14.07 6.38
CA ILE A 158 19.52 -14.33 5.21
C ILE A 158 19.86 -13.41 4.04
N GLN A 159 20.26 -12.17 4.31
CA GLN A 159 20.72 -11.24 3.27
C GLN A 159 21.83 -11.82 2.41
N ALA A 160 22.86 -12.41 3.02
CA ALA A 160 23.98 -12.99 2.28
C ALA A 160 23.53 -14.17 1.41
N THR A 161 22.63 -15.02 1.94
CA THR A 161 22.06 -16.14 1.19
C THR A 161 21.26 -15.68 -0.04
N LEU A 162 20.42 -14.63 0.13
CA LEU A 162 19.66 -14.04 -0.98
C LEU A 162 20.59 -13.49 -2.09
N ILE A 163 21.65 -12.78 -1.69
CA ILE A 163 22.64 -12.20 -2.60
C ILE A 163 23.40 -13.32 -3.33
N GLU A 164 23.90 -14.32 -2.61
CA GLU A 164 24.66 -15.44 -3.18
C GLU A 164 23.86 -16.20 -4.25
N ILE A 165 22.61 -16.53 -3.96
CA ILE A 165 21.72 -17.20 -4.92
C ILE A 165 21.47 -16.31 -6.13
N THR A 166 21.24 -15.01 -5.92
CA THR A 166 21.00 -14.08 -7.01
C THR A 166 22.25 -13.92 -7.87
N ASP A 167 23.43 -13.74 -7.30
CA ASP A 167 24.69 -13.62 -8.03
C ASP A 167 24.95 -14.84 -8.91
N ARG A 168 24.64 -16.03 -8.40
CA ARG A 168 24.84 -17.29 -9.13
C ARG A 168 23.81 -17.52 -10.23
N ASP A 169 22.51 -17.23 -9.95
CA ASP A 169 21.40 -17.75 -10.75
C ASP A 169 20.62 -16.66 -11.50
N HIS A 170 20.93 -15.35 -11.36
CA HIS A 170 20.09 -14.25 -11.88
C HIS A 170 19.75 -14.35 -13.38
N GLU A 171 20.57 -15.04 -14.17
CA GLU A 171 20.32 -15.23 -15.61
C GLU A 171 19.16 -16.18 -15.91
N THR A 172 18.83 -17.06 -14.97
CA THR A 172 17.87 -18.16 -15.13
C THR A 172 16.65 -18.05 -14.21
N LEU A 173 16.60 -17.04 -13.35
CA LEU A 173 15.48 -16.84 -12.43
C LEU A 173 14.21 -16.41 -13.20
N PRO A 174 13.11 -17.18 -13.13
CA PRO A 174 11.90 -16.85 -13.88
C PRO A 174 11.20 -15.59 -13.39
N GLU A 175 11.28 -15.27 -12.08
CA GLU A 175 10.61 -14.13 -11.44
C GLU A 175 11.56 -13.33 -10.55
N SER A 176 12.85 -13.28 -10.95
CA SER A 176 13.84 -12.46 -10.26
C SER A 176 13.90 -12.76 -8.75
N ASP A 177 13.84 -11.72 -7.91
CA ASP A 177 13.90 -11.79 -6.45
C ASP A 177 12.77 -12.64 -5.83
N GLN A 178 11.58 -12.66 -6.40
CA GLN A 178 10.48 -13.51 -5.90
C GLN A 178 10.85 -14.99 -5.90
N THR A 179 11.51 -15.45 -6.96
CA THR A 179 12.01 -16.84 -7.03
C THR A 179 13.03 -17.12 -5.95
N VAL A 180 13.93 -16.17 -5.69
CA VAL A 180 14.98 -16.33 -4.66
C VAL A 180 14.36 -16.40 -3.27
N PHE A 181 13.40 -15.50 -2.95
CA PHE A 181 12.68 -15.54 -1.68
C PHE A 181 11.97 -16.86 -1.45
N ASN A 182 11.26 -17.38 -2.45
CA ASN A 182 10.58 -18.66 -2.34
C ASN A 182 11.56 -19.83 -2.13
N ARG A 183 12.74 -19.81 -2.77
CA ARG A 183 13.79 -20.81 -2.55
C ARG A 183 14.38 -20.76 -1.13
N VAL A 184 14.66 -19.56 -0.63
CA VAL A 184 15.25 -19.35 0.68
C VAL A 184 14.27 -19.65 1.81
N ALA A 185 13.05 -19.20 1.67
CA ALA A 185 12.02 -19.43 2.67
C ALA A 185 11.58 -20.92 2.72
N GLY A 186 11.47 -21.57 1.56
CA GLY A 186 11.00 -22.95 1.49
C GLY A 186 9.67 -23.10 2.25
N GLU A 187 9.67 -23.99 3.28
CA GLU A 187 8.51 -24.18 4.17
C GLU A 187 8.54 -23.24 5.41
N ARG A 188 9.54 -22.37 5.51
CA ARG A 188 9.72 -21.48 6.66
C ARG A 188 9.00 -20.15 6.48
N TYR A 189 7.74 -20.20 6.03
CA TYR A 189 6.88 -19.02 6.00
C TYR A 189 5.47 -19.34 6.48
N ILE A 190 4.74 -18.31 6.90
CA ILE A 190 3.32 -18.38 7.25
C ILE A 190 2.52 -17.90 6.04
N VAL A 191 1.51 -18.67 5.65
CA VAL A 191 0.58 -18.27 4.58
C VAL A 191 -0.39 -17.25 5.16
N LEU A 192 -0.38 -16.04 4.58
CA LEU A 192 -1.35 -14.99 4.89
C LEU A 192 -2.64 -15.19 4.09
N ASP A 193 -3.74 -14.71 4.64
CA ASP A 193 -4.98 -14.53 3.91
C ASP A 193 -4.79 -13.56 2.73
N ASP A 194 -5.46 -13.82 1.61
CA ASP A 194 -5.34 -13.03 0.38
C ASP A 194 -5.71 -11.55 0.58
N THR A 195 -6.50 -11.22 1.59
CA THR A 195 -6.82 -9.83 1.94
C THR A 195 -5.59 -8.98 2.24
N TYR A 196 -4.49 -9.60 2.72
CA TYR A 196 -3.23 -8.90 3.02
C TYR A 196 -2.30 -8.74 1.82
N ASN A 197 -2.63 -9.31 0.69
CA ASN A 197 -1.95 -9.08 -0.59
C ASN A 197 -2.91 -9.40 -1.73
N PHE A 198 -3.97 -8.60 -1.84
CA PHE A 198 -5.00 -8.80 -2.86
C PHE A 198 -4.47 -8.33 -4.22
N GLN A 199 -4.09 -9.30 -5.03
CA GLN A 199 -3.38 -9.10 -6.28
C GLN A 199 -4.36 -8.76 -7.41
N VAL A 200 -4.20 -7.58 -7.99
CA VAL A 200 -4.98 -7.08 -9.15
C VAL A 200 -4.04 -6.66 -10.28
N GLY A 201 -4.59 -6.41 -11.47
CA GLY A 201 -3.81 -5.98 -12.64
C GLY A 201 -3.56 -7.10 -13.67
N TYR A 202 -4.00 -8.32 -13.39
CA TYR A 202 -4.02 -9.43 -14.35
C TYR A 202 -5.44 -9.73 -14.86
N ASP A 203 -6.40 -8.85 -14.60
CA ASP A 203 -7.81 -9.08 -14.89
C ASP A 203 -8.04 -9.48 -16.37
N ARG A 204 -7.42 -8.78 -17.30
CA ARG A 204 -7.48 -9.10 -18.72
C ARG A 204 -6.88 -10.48 -19.05
N ILE A 205 -5.74 -10.81 -18.42
CA ILE A 205 -5.08 -12.10 -18.62
C ILE A 205 -5.92 -13.23 -18.02
N ALA A 206 -6.54 -12.98 -16.87
CA ALA A 206 -7.45 -13.92 -16.22
C ALA A 206 -8.68 -14.21 -17.10
N GLU A 207 -9.24 -13.18 -17.73
CA GLU A 207 -10.33 -13.31 -18.68
C GLU A 207 -9.90 -14.12 -19.92
N GLU A 208 -8.78 -13.76 -20.57
CA GLU A 208 -8.22 -14.47 -21.73
C GLU A 208 -7.91 -15.95 -21.43
N ARG A 209 -7.50 -16.27 -20.17
CA ARG A 209 -7.20 -17.64 -19.72
C ARG A 209 -8.38 -18.35 -19.09
N GLN A 210 -9.56 -17.74 -19.05
CA GLN A 210 -10.77 -18.27 -18.41
C GLN A 210 -10.61 -18.59 -16.92
N GLN A 211 -9.76 -17.83 -16.22
CA GLN A 211 -9.54 -17.93 -14.78
C GLN A 211 -10.53 -17.03 -14.03
N TYR A 212 -11.82 -17.22 -14.26
CA TYR A 212 -12.89 -16.35 -13.76
C TYR A 212 -12.96 -16.28 -12.24
N PHE A 213 -12.52 -17.32 -11.53
CA PHE A 213 -12.45 -17.32 -10.06
C PHE A 213 -11.67 -16.13 -9.50
N ILE A 214 -10.64 -15.65 -10.24
CA ILE A 214 -9.86 -14.48 -9.84
C ILE A 214 -10.73 -13.21 -9.93
N LEU A 215 -11.55 -13.11 -10.97
CA LEU A 215 -12.43 -11.97 -11.20
C LEU A 215 -13.62 -11.96 -10.22
N GLU A 216 -14.00 -13.12 -9.72
CA GLU A 216 -15.11 -13.33 -8.76
C GLU A 216 -14.68 -13.10 -7.30
N MET A 217 -13.38 -12.96 -7.02
CA MET A 217 -12.90 -12.64 -5.66
C MET A 217 -13.56 -11.35 -5.16
N SER A 218 -14.17 -11.43 -3.98
CA SER A 218 -14.89 -10.29 -3.40
C SER A 218 -13.98 -9.11 -3.12
N THR A 219 -14.47 -7.92 -3.44
CA THR A 219 -13.84 -6.64 -3.12
C THR A 219 -14.66 -5.81 -2.14
N ASP A 220 -15.71 -6.39 -1.57
CA ASP A 220 -16.55 -5.80 -0.53
C ASP A 220 -16.66 -6.80 0.66
N PRO A 221 -16.13 -6.46 1.85
CA PRO A 221 -15.35 -5.24 2.15
C PRO A 221 -14.01 -5.18 1.39
N LEU A 222 -13.47 -3.97 1.22
CA LEU A 222 -12.15 -3.79 0.58
C LEU A 222 -11.08 -4.66 1.24
N PRO A 223 -10.20 -5.33 0.45
CA PRO A 223 -9.05 -6.05 0.99
C PRO A 223 -8.14 -5.12 1.81
N ALA A 224 -7.45 -5.66 2.81
CA ALA A 224 -6.58 -4.87 3.69
C ALA A 224 -5.41 -4.21 2.95
N ILE A 225 -4.83 -4.92 1.98
CA ILE A 225 -3.77 -4.43 1.11
C ILE A 225 -4.11 -4.82 -0.33
N ILE A 226 -4.26 -3.83 -1.21
CA ILE A 226 -4.41 -4.04 -2.64
C ILE A 226 -3.03 -3.92 -3.28
N HIS A 227 -2.64 -4.88 -4.11
CA HIS A 227 -1.37 -4.91 -4.81
C HIS A 227 -1.61 -4.92 -6.32
N TYR A 228 -1.21 -3.84 -6.99
CA TYR A 228 -1.40 -3.63 -8.42
C TYR A 228 -0.25 -4.24 -9.22
N LEU A 229 -0.35 -5.55 -9.47
CA LEU A 229 0.64 -6.30 -10.25
C LEU A 229 0.64 -5.93 -11.74
N SER A 230 1.56 -6.54 -12.49
CA SER A 230 1.72 -6.42 -13.94
C SER A 230 2.03 -5.00 -14.44
N GLY A 231 2.08 -4.84 -15.75
CA GLY A 231 2.23 -3.54 -16.42
C GLY A 231 0.93 -2.73 -16.52
N ASP A 232 -0.24 -3.33 -16.21
CA ASP A 232 -1.52 -2.61 -16.18
C ASP A 232 -1.72 -1.91 -14.82
N LYS A 233 -0.95 -0.85 -14.62
CA LYS A 233 -0.95 -0.08 -13.38
C LYS A 233 -2.16 0.85 -13.27
N PRO A 234 -2.68 1.11 -12.05
CA PRO A 234 -3.87 1.94 -11.83
C PRO A 234 -3.71 3.39 -12.32
N TRP A 235 -2.48 3.88 -12.42
CA TRP A 235 -2.14 5.21 -12.93
C TRP A 235 -2.04 5.30 -14.45
N ASN A 236 -2.09 4.19 -15.16
CA ASN A 236 -2.08 4.20 -16.61
C ASN A 236 -3.40 4.75 -17.15
N LEU A 237 -3.33 5.52 -18.23
CA LEU A 237 -4.49 6.19 -18.82
C LEU A 237 -5.62 5.21 -19.18
N ARG A 238 -5.26 4.05 -19.70
CA ARG A 238 -6.20 3.00 -20.15
C ARG A 238 -6.05 1.72 -19.31
N SER A 239 -5.96 1.86 -18.00
CA SER A 239 -5.90 0.69 -17.11
C SER A 239 -7.27 0.02 -16.99
N TYR A 240 -7.27 -1.29 -17.05
CA TYR A 240 -8.41 -2.18 -16.78
C TYR A 240 -8.36 -2.76 -15.37
N SER A 241 -7.32 -2.42 -14.58
CA SER A 241 -7.13 -2.95 -13.24
C SER A 241 -8.32 -2.62 -12.35
N ARG A 242 -8.87 -3.64 -11.69
CA ARG A 242 -9.90 -3.47 -10.66
C ARG A 242 -9.37 -2.59 -9.53
N LEU A 243 -10.27 -1.91 -8.83
CA LEU A 243 -9.93 -1.07 -7.67
C LEU A 243 -8.93 0.07 -7.98
N ARG A 244 -8.76 0.45 -9.26
CA ARG A 244 -7.88 1.57 -9.63
C ARG A 244 -8.30 2.89 -8.99
N GLU A 245 -9.59 3.09 -8.76
CA GLU A 245 -10.14 4.27 -8.09
C GLU A 245 -9.66 4.38 -6.64
N VAL A 246 -9.37 3.25 -5.97
CA VAL A 246 -8.82 3.24 -4.61
C VAL A 246 -7.41 3.81 -4.61
N TRP A 247 -6.57 3.46 -5.60
CA TRP A 247 -5.25 4.05 -5.76
C TRP A 247 -5.33 5.56 -5.99
N TRP A 248 -6.21 6.00 -6.90
CA TRP A 248 -6.40 7.41 -7.20
C TRP A 248 -6.89 8.20 -5.99
N ARG A 249 -7.76 7.62 -5.18
CA ARG A 249 -8.23 8.23 -3.94
C ARG A 249 -7.06 8.65 -3.04
N TYR A 250 -6.12 7.75 -2.73
CA TYR A 250 -4.97 8.08 -1.87
C TYR A 250 -3.94 8.95 -2.59
N SER A 251 -3.70 8.73 -3.87
CA SER A 251 -2.78 9.54 -4.66
C SER A 251 -3.19 11.01 -4.69
N MET A 252 -4.48 11.30 -4.82
CA MET A 252 -5.04 12.66 -4.92
C MET A 252 -5.32 13.31 -3.57
N MET A 253 -5.35 12.55 -2.48
CA MET A 253 -5.54 13.11 -1.14
C MET A 253 -4.45 14.10 -0.78
N ASP A 254 -4.83 15.22 -0.19
CA ASP A 254 -3.88 16.14 0.42
C ASP A 254 -3.33 15.58 1.74
N TRP A 255 -2.07 15.88 2.07
CA TRP A 255 -1.48 15.49 3.35
C TRP A 255 -2.27 16.02 4.57
N SER A 256 -2.91 17.17 4.43
CA SER A 256 -3.80 17.69 5.48
C SER A 256 -5.02 16.80 5.72
N GLU A 257 -5.52 16.11 4.70
CA GLU A 257 -6.60 15.13 4.84
C GLU A 257 -6.11 13.87 5.53
N ILE A 258 -4.89 13.41 5.18
CA ILE A 258 -4.25 12.26 5.80
C ILE A 258 -4.00 12.51 7.29
N THR A 259 -3.44 13.69 7.65
CA THR A 259 -3.06 14.00 9.04
C THR A 259 -4.26 14.31 9.92
N ASN A 260 -5.32 14.84 9.37
CA ASN A 260 -6.52 15.25 10.13
C ASN A 260 -7.66 14.24 10.10
N HIS A 261 -7.50 13.13 9.43
CA HIS A 261 -8.58 12.16 9.21
C HIS A 261 -9.21 11.63 10.50
N LYS A 262 -8.44 11.48 11.58
CA LYS A 262 -8.93 11.03 12.90
C LYS A 262 -9.17 12.16 13.89
N THR A 263 -8.73 13.37 13.59
CA THR A 263 -9.11 14.53 14.37
C THR A 263 -10.56 14.82 14.05
N PRO A 264 -11.49 14.86 15.04
CA PRO A 264 -12.86 15.26 14.76
C PRO A 264 -12.79 16.65 14.13
N ARG A 265 -12.93 16.73 12.82
CA ARG A 265 -13.01 18.03 12.15
C ARG A 265 -14.26 18.68 12.71
N LYS A 266 -14.09 19.86 13.32
CA LYS A 266 -15.22 20.74 13.57
C LYS A 266 -15.85 20.93 12.18
N LYS A 267 -16.99 20.31 11.95
CA LYS A 267 -17.70 20.45 10.69
C LYS A 267 -17.86 21.95 10.43
N ARG A 268 -17.50 22.40 9.22
CA ARG A 268 -17.73 23.80 8.84
C ARG A 268 -19.22 24.00 8.69
N ASP A 269 -19.75 25.04 9.30
CA ASP A 269 -21.15 25.37 9.17
C ASP A 269 -21.42 25.97 7.79
N ILE A 270 -22.39 25.41 7.08
CA ILE A 270 -22.94 25.96 5.83
C ILE A 270 -24.37 26.34 6.10
N PHE A 271 -24.68 27.62 5.95
CA PHE A 271 -26.05 28.13 6.05
C PHE A 271 -26.64 28.21 4.65
N ILE A 272 -27.72 27.48 4.41
CA ILE A 272 -28.46 27.49 3.14
C ILE A 272 -29.82 28.14 3.40
N MET A 273 -30.08 29.22 2.69
CA MET A 273 -31.41 29.80 2.61
C MET A 273 -32.02 29.34 1.29
N THR A 274 -33.15 28.66 1.35
CA THR A 274 -33.77 28.07 0.17
C THR A 274 -35.29 28.21 0.20
N ASP A 275 -35.90 28.06 -0.96
CA ASP A 275 -37.30 27.79 -1.13
C ASP A 275 -37.59 26.30 -1.31
N SER A 276 -38.84 25.90 -1.36
CA SER A 276 -39.28 24.52 -1.45
C SER A 276 -38.88 23.78 -2.76
N GLN A 277 -38.41 24.51 -3.76
CA GLN A 277 -38.06 23.92 -5.08
C GLN A 277 -36.60 23.43 -5.16
N SER A 278 -35.79 23.75 -4.17
CA SER A 278 -34.33 23.44 -4.17
C SER A 278 -33.96 22.25 -3.31
N LEU A 279 -34.90 21.47 -2.81
CA LEU A 279 -34.64 20.34 -1.86
C LEU A 279 -33.76 19.25 -2.44
N GLU A 280 -33.91 18.90 -3.72
CA GLU A 280 -33.07 17.89 -4.39
C GLU A 280 -31.60 18.33 -4.48
N GLN A 281 -31.37 19.64 -4.71
CA GLN A 281 -30.02 20.20 -4.74
C GLN A 281 -29.37 20.20 -3.34
N ILE A 282 -30.16 20.41 -2.31
CA ILE A 282 -29.70 20.36 -0.92
C ILE A 282 -29.32 18.93 -0.53
N ASP A 283 -30.16 17.96 -0.89
CA ASP A 283 -29.87 16.53 -0.65
C ASP A 283 -28.58 16.10 -1.33
N TYR A 284 -28.35 16.56 -2.58
CA TYR A 284 -27.09 16.36 -3.28
C TYR A 284 -25.89 16.93 -2.50
N LEU A 285 -25.97 18.19 -2.03
CA LEU A 285 -24.88 18.84 -1.28
C LEU A 285 -24.61 18.14 0.04
N VAL A 286 -25.63 17.77 0.80
CA VAL A 286 -25.50 17.06 2.09
C VAL A 286 -24.84 15.72 1.89
N THR A 287 -25.19 15.00 0.83
CA THR A 287 -24.64 13.67 0.53
C THR A 287 -23.18 13.74 0.07
N HIS A 288 -22.81 14.77 -0.72
CA HIS A 288 -21.49 14.88 -1.33
C HIS A 288 -20.47 15.69 -0.52
N LEU A 289 -20.91 16.37 0.54
CA LEU A 289 -20.06 17.17 1.42
C LEU A 289 -20.17 16.73 2.89
N PRO A 290 -19.79 15.49 3.23
CA PRO A 290 -20.01 14.90 4.56
C PRO A 290 -19.25 15.61 5.70
N ASN A 291 -18.29 16.47 5.37
CA ASN A 291 -17.45 17.21 6.33
C ASN A 291 -18.05 18.57 6.74
N PHE A 292 -19.28 18.86 6.30
CA PHE A 292 -19.95 20.13 6.61
C PHE A 292 -21.19 19.89 7.47
N MET A 293 -21.46 20.83 8.38
CA MET A 293 -22.75 20.93 9.09
C MET A 293 -23.65 21.87 8.31
N PHE A 294 -24.79 21.38 7.85
CA PHE A 294 -25.73 22.17 7.08
C PHE A 294 -26.83 22.74 7.98
N HIS A 295 -27.00 24.06 7.95
CA HIS A 295 -28.10 24.77 8.58
C HIS A 295 -29.02 25.26 7.46
N ILE A 296 -30.18 24.65 7.36
CA ILE A 296 -31.13 24.95 6.27
C ILE A 296 -32.29 25.78 6.82
N ALA A 297 -32.44 26.96 6.29
CA ALA A 297 -33.62 27.81 6.56
C ALA A 297 -34.51 27.84 5.31
N ALA A 298 -35.71 27.29 5.42
CA ALA A 298 -36.67 27.26 4.34
C ALA A 298 -37.84 28.23 4.63
N ASN A 299 -38.31 28.92 3.62
CA ASN A 299 -39.39 29.91 3.73
C ASN A 299 -40.80 29.26 3.76
N THR A 300 -40.89 27.93 3.89
CA THR A 300 -42.17 27.19 3.88
C THR A 300 -42.30 26.26 5.07
N LEU A 301 -43.53 26.11 5.54
CA LEU A 301 -44.04 25.36 6.68
C LEU A 301 -43.13 24.28 7.24
N MET A 302 -42.72 24.45 8.48
CA MET A 302 -41.77 23.67 9.27
C MET A 302 -41.96 22.12 9.25
N GLY A 303 -43.05 21.59 8.76
CA GLY A 303 -43.35 20.15 8.79
C GLY A 303 -42.47 19.31 7.88
N ASP A 304 -42.16 19.78 6.69
CA ASP A 304 -41.42 19.00 5.69
C ASP A 304 -39.90 19.05 5.91
N VAL A 305 -39.41 20.17 6.43
CA VAL A 305 -37.95 20.32 6.76
C VAL A 305 -37.54 19.44 7.94
N LEU A 306 -38.40 19.31 8.96
CA LEU A 306 -38.13 18.45 10.12
C LEU A 306 -38.15 16.96 9.77
N ASN A 307 -38.90 16.54 8.78
CA ASN A 307 -38.90 15.15 8.30
C ASN A 307 -37.67 14.82 7.44
N CYS A 308 -37.10 15.79 6.74
CA CYS A 308 -35.84 15.63 6.02
C CYS A 308 -34.65 15.56 6.96
N LEU A 309 -34.60 16.42 8.00
CA LEU A 309 -33.50 16.44 8.99
C LEU A 309 -33.46 15.23 9.95
N ARG A 310 -34.58 14.48 10.07
CA ARG A 310 -34.62 13.25 10.89
C ARG A 310 -34.05 12.01 10.20
N LYS A 311 -33.71 12.09 8.92
CA LYS A 311 -33.08 11.01 8.14
C LYS A 311 -31.55 11.04 8.13
N TYR A 312 -30.94 12.08 8.64
CA TYR A 312 -29.50 12.30 8.71
C TYR A 312 -29.09 12.69 10.15
#